data_b5634916a1cb29b924ff6741f88fc37c
#
_entry.id   b5634916a1cb29b924ff6741f88fc37c
#
_cell.length_a   1.000
_cell.length_b   1.000
_cell.length_c   1.000
_cell.angle_alpha   90.00
_cell.angle_beta   90.00
_cell.angle_gamma   90.00
#
_symmetry.space_group_name_H-M   'P 1'
#
loop_
_entity.id
_entity.type
_entity.pdbx_description
1 polymer ?
#
loop_
_entity_poly.entity_id
_entity_poly.type
_entity_poly.pdbx_seq_one_letter_code
_entity_poly.pdbx_strand_id
1 'polypeptide(L)'
;MKRILFMVAVAVSASMVVAGCSQQQQWNREQRQQMRQSLNRYRQMVYLQDLTDPEFVIFSDNVAAEIENEYPVYATFVRMPGSNDTVDAVVFTTIVDELDADAHNMRHLYPYQYLVSQGVLPEGLDRSAQRSFYRCFANKVNNHYKSTEQFFRAVLNDKTDNSQIARMQAQCANDLFDFVVEIDEIEIFN
;
A
#
# COMPACT_ATOMS: atom_id res chain seq x y z
N MET A 1 -26.28 -70.38 -43.32
CA MET A 1 -26.25 -68.95 -43.08
C MET A 1 -26.18 -68.72 -41.57
N LYS A 2 -24.99 -68.65 -41.01
CA LYS A 2 -24.79 -68.39 -39.57
C LYS A 2 -24.08 -67.05 -39.42
N ARG A 3 -24.78 -66.08 -38.85
CA ARG A 3 -24.24 -64.76 -38.51
C ARG A 3 -23.46 -64.87 -37.18
N ILE A 4 -22.15 -64.69 -37.24
CA ILE A 4 -21.28 -64.60 -36.05
C ILE A 4 -21.32 -63.15 -35.63
N LEU A 5 -21.88 -62.88 -34.45
CA LEU A 5 -21.87 -61.61 -33.83
C LEU A 5 -20.53 -61.48 -33.03
N PHE A 6 -19.63 -60.65 -33.51
CA PHE A 6 -18.43 -60.28 -32.73
C PHE A 6 -18.83 -59.18 -31.74
N MET A 7 -18.90 -59.54 -30.46
CA MET A 7 -18.92 -58.55 -29.39
C MET A 7 -17.53 -58.03 -29.19
N VAL A 8 -17.28 -56.81 -29.61
CA VAL A 8 -16.07 -56.07 -29.22
C VAL A 8 -16.35 -55.43 -27.85
N ALA A 9 -15.74 -56.03 -26.82
CA ALA A 9 -15.68 -55.43 -25.51
C ALA A 9 -14.70 -54.27 -25.54
N VAL A 10 -15.22 -53.04 -25.62
CA VAL A 10 -14.42 -51.83 -25.44
C VAL A 10 -14.21 -51.64 -23.94
N ALA A 11 -13.03 -52.03 -23.47
CA ALA A 11 -12.57 -51.71 -22.14
C ALA A 11 -12.26 -50.17 -22.10
N VAL A 12 -13.20 -49.42 -21.62
CA VAL A 12 -12.97 -47.99 -21.30
C VAL A 12 -12.14 -47.95 -20.03
N SER A 13 -10.81 -47.86 -20.19
CA SER A 13 -9.91 -47.53 -19.13
C SER A 13 -10.21 -46.06 -18.71
N ALA A 14 -11.02 -45.90 -17.69
CA ALA A 14 -11.17 -44.61 -17.02
C ALA A 14 -9.83 -44.27 -16.36
N SER A 15 -8.99 -43.60 -17.11
CA SER A 15 -7.85 -42.88 -16.54
C SER A 15 -8.42 -41.80 -15.63
N MET A 16 -8.53 -42.12 -14.34
CA MET A 16 -8.70 -41.05 -13.32
C MET A 16 -7.45 -40.21 -13.38
N VAL A 17 -7.50 -39.12 -14.14
CA VAL A 17 -6.64 -37.98 -13.95
C VAL A 17 -7.02 -37.46 -12.58
N VAL A 18 -6.27 -37.91 -11.56
CA VAL A 18 -6.20 -37.24 -10.28
C VAL A 18 -5.56 -35.89 -10.61
N ALA A 19 -6.37 -34.91 -10.99
CA ALA A 19 -6.02 -33.53 -10.91
C ALA A 19 -5.76 -33.30 -9.41
N GLY A 20 -4.52 -33.57 -8.99
CA GLY A 20 -4.02 -33.09 -7.74
C GLY A 20 -4.15 -31.58 -7.81
N CYS A 21 -5.28 -31.05 -7.31
CA CYS A 21 -5.27 -29.71 -6.78
C CYS A 21 -4.17 -29.74 -5.74
N SER A 22 -2.96 -29.29 -6.13
CA SER A 22 -2.00 -28.84 -5.17
C SER A 22 -2.74 -27.75 -4.40
N GLN A 23 -3.32 -28.12 -3.26
CA GLN A 23 -3.74 -27.11 -2.28
C GLN A 23 -2.49 -26.29 -2.06
N GLN A 24 -2.47 -25.13 -2.68
CA GLN A 24 -1.46 -24.14 -2.44
C GLN A 24 -1.39 -24.01 -0.93
N GLN A 25 -0.24 -24.37 -0.35
CA GLN A 25 -0.11 -24.52 1.09
C GLN A 25 -0.12 -23.13 1.69
N GLN A 26 -1.33 -22.63 1.96
CA GLN A 26 -1.56 -21.30 2.53
C GLN A 26 -0.98 -21.25 3.94
N TRP A 27 -0.51 -20.09 4.33
CA TRP A 27 -0.05 -19.85 5.69
C TRP A 27 -1.18 -20.08 6.70
N ASN A 28 -0.89 -20.75 7.79
CA ASN A 28 -1.84 -20.88 8.88
C ASN A 28 -1.97 -19.56 9.67
N ARG A 29 -2.97 -19.52 10.57
CA ARG A 29 -3.26 -18.33 11.38
C ARG A 29 -2.06 -17.86 12.21
N GLU A 30 -1.30 -18.79 12.77
CA GLU A 30 -0.11 -18.48 13.59
C GLU A 30 1.01 -17.86 12.74
N GLN A 31 1.25 -18.37 11.55
CA GLN A 31 2.26 -17.87 10.62
C GLN A 31 1.91 -16.44 10.15
N ARG A 32 0.64 -16.16 9.84
CA ARG A 32 0.19 -14.80 9.52
C ARG A 32 0.35 -13.87 10.73
N GLN A 33 0.06 -14.34 11.95
CA GLN A 33 0.27 -13.56 13.16
C GLN A 33 1.76 -13.27 13.40
N GLN A 34 2.66 -14.24 13.18
CA GLN A 34 4.11 -14.02 13.27
C GLN A 34 4.57 -12.98 12.25
N MET A 35 4.07 -13.04 11.01
CA MET A 35 4.37 -12.02 10.00
C MET A 35 3.91 -10.63 10.46
N ARG A 36 2.66 -10.46 10.91
CA ARG A 36 2.17 -9.18 11.46
C ARG A 36 3.06 -8.66 12.59
N GLN A 37 3.48 -9.53 13.52
CA GLN A 37 4.37 -9.13 14.61
C GLN A 37 5.72 -8.63 14.10
N SER A 38 6.27 -9.27 13.04
CA SER A 38 7.53 -8.83 12.43
C SER A 38 7.41 -7.45 11.77
N LEU A 39 6.20 -7.06 11.31
CA LEU A 39 5.94 -5.77 10.68
C LEU A 39 5.91 -4.60 11.69
N ASN A 40 5.82 -4.86 13.00
CA ASN A 40 5.89 -3.79 14.01
C ASN A 40 7.17 -2.95 13.93
N ARG A 41 8.26 -3.50 13.38
CA ARG A 41 9.52 -2.77 13.16
C ARG A 41 9.36 -1.57 12.20
N TYR A 42 8.33 -1.60 11.32
CA TYR A 42 8.06 -0.51 10.37
C TYR A 42 7.15 0.59 10.92
N ARG A 43 6.60 0.43 12.14
CA ARG A 43 5.69 1.40 12.76
C ARG A 43 6.25 2.83 12.85
N GLN A 44 7.57 2.97 12.85
CA GLN A 44 8.23 4.28 12.90
C GLN A 44 8.49 4.87 11.50
N MET A 45 8.16 4.15 10.42
CA MET A 45 8.27 4.68 9.08
C MET A 45 7.23 5.78 8.87
N VAL A 46 7.63 6.86 8.20
CA VAL A 46 6.70 7.88 7.73
C VAL A 46 5.55 7.21 6.96
N TYR A 47 4.35 7.63 7.08
CA TYR A 47 3.10 6.98 6.69
C TYR A 47 2.57 6.01 7.76
N LEU A 48 3.33 4.98 8.16
CA LEU A 48 2.86 3.93 9.07
C LEU A 48 2.73 4.42 10.52
N GLN A 49 3.50 5.42 10.90
CA GLN A 49 3.44 6.03 12.25
C GLN A 49 2.11 6.77 12.51
N ASP A 50 1.41 7.23 11.45
CA ASP A 50 0.12 7.92 11.56
C ASP A 50 -1.07 6.97 11.51
N LEU A 51 -0.86 5.70 11.13
CA LEU A 51 -1.93 4.70 11.13
C LEU A 51 -2.40 4.40 12.56
N THR A 52 -3.72 4.36 12.74
CA THR A 52 -4.32 3.80 13.95
C THR A 52 -4.03 2.29 14.04
N ASP A 53 -4.18 1.71 15.25
CA ASP A 53 -3.97 0.26 15.41
C ASP A 53 -4.83 -0.60 14.47
N PRO A 54 -6.14 -0.33 14.25
CA PRO A 54 -6.93 -1.06 13.27
C PRO A 54 -6.42 -0.90 11.82
N GLU A 55 -6.03 0.31 11.41
CA GLU A 55 -5.47 0.56 10.07
C GLU A 55 -4.15 -0.19 9.87
N PHE A 56 -3.27 -0.17 10.87
CA PHE A 56 -2.02 -0.93 10.81
C PHE A 56 -2.23 -2.45 10.76
N VAL A 57 -3.26 -2.97 11.41
CA VAL A 57 -3.62 -4.40 11.29
C VAL A 57 -4.04 -4.72 9.85
N ILE A 58 -4.90 -3.89 9.24
CA ILE A 58 -5.33 -4.06 7.85
C ILE A 58 -4.12 -3.98 6.90
N PHE A 59 -3.28 -2.97 7.06
CA PHE A 59 -2.04 -2.83 6.29
C PHE A 59 -1.16 -4.08 6.42
N SER A 60 -0.95 -4.56 7.64
CA SER A 60 -0.13 -5.74 7.90
C SER A 60 -0.72 -7.03 7.30
N ASP A 61 -2.06 -7.13 7.24
CA ASP A 61 -2.74 -8.23 6.57
C ASP A 61 -2.55 -8.18 5.05
N ASN A 62 -2.59 -6.99 4.45
CA ASN A 62 -2.33 -6.79 3.02
C ASN A 62 -0.89 -7.21 2.67
N VAL A 63 0.10 -6.74 3.42
CA VAL A 63 1.51 -7.14 3.25
C VAL A 63 1.68 -8.66 3.40
N ALA A 64 1.08 -9.26 4.43
CA ALA A 64 1.19 -10.70 4.66
C ALA A 64 0.54 -11.51 3.53
N ALA A 65 -0.62 -11.06 3.01
CA ALA A 65 -1.31 -11.71 1.91
C ALA A 65 -0.50 -11.63 0.60
N GLU A 66 0.13 -10.49 0.31
CA GLU A 66 0.97 -10.33 -0.87
C GLU A 66 2.19 -11.26 -0.82
N ILE A 67 2.87 -11.33 0.31
CA ILE A 67 4.00 -12.25 0.49
C ILE A 67 3.53 -13.71 0.43
N GLU A 68 2.38 -14.06 1.01
CA GLU A 68 1.82 -15.42 0.96
C GLU A 68 1.48 -15.84 -0.48
N ASN A 69 0.96 -14.92 -1.29
CA ASN A 69 0.65 -15.18 -2.70
C ASN A 69 1.90 -15.56 -3.49
N GLU A 70 3.00 -14.87 -3.27
CA GLU A 70 4.26 -15.14 -3.95
C GLU A 70 5.01 -16.35 -3.34
N TYR A 71 4.93 -16.49 -2.01
CA TYR A 71 5.61 -17.53 -1.23
C TYR A 71 4.62 -18.35 -0.39
N PRO A 72 3.87 -19.27 -0.97
CA PRO A 72 2.82 -20.02 -0.27
C PRO A 72 3.31 -20.95 0.84
N VAL A 73 4.62 -21.24 0.89
CA VAL A 73 5.24 -22.07 1.95
C VAL A 73 6.02 -21.19 2.92
N TYR A 74 5.40 -20.85 4.06
CA TYR A 74 5.98 -19.97 5.08
C TYR A 74 7.39 -20.35 5.52
N ALA A 75 7.61 -21.64 5.82
CA ALA A 75 8.90 -22.12 6.28
C ALA A 75 10.04 -21.97 5.23
N THR A 76 9.68 -21.98 3.96
CA THR A 76 10.63 -21.72 2.86
C THR A 76 10.94 -20.23 2.80
N PHE A 77 9.92 -19.40 2.87
CA PHE A 77 10.06 -17.94 2.84
C PHE A 77 10.99 -17.44 3.95
N VAL A 78 10.71 -17.79 5.23
CA VAL A 78 11.50 -17.26 6.36
C VAL A 78 12.96 -17.75 6.39
N ARG A 79 13.27 -18.84 5.69
CA ARG A 79 14.65 -19.36 5.56
C ARG A 79 15.37 -18.84 4.32
N MET A 80 14.66 -18.20 3.43
CA MET A 80 15.23 -17.69 2.19
C MET A 80 16.22 -16.55 2.48
N PRO A 81 17.43 -16.57 1.90
CA PRO A 81 18.29 -15.40 1.92
C PRO A 81 17.56 -14.21 1.28
N GLY A 82 17.58 -13.05 1.92
CA GLY A 82 16.91 -11.85 1.41
C GLY A 82 15.40 -11.77 1.71
N SER A 83 14.85 -12.66 2.55
CA SER A 83 13.44 -12.57 2.96
C SER A 83 13.08 -11.21 3.59
N ASN A 84 14.01 -10.59 4.32
CA ASN A 84 13.82 -9.23 4.84
C ASN A 84 13.72 -8.18 3.72
N ASP A 85 14.57 -8.28 2.70
CA ASP A 85 14.55 -7.35 1.55
C ASP A 85 13.23 -7.49 0.79
N THR A 86 12.70 -8.71 0.69
CA THR A 86 11.36 -8.95 0.13
C THR A 86 10.28 -8.28 0.97
N VAL A 87 10.32 -8.41 2.30
CA VAL A 87 9.37 -7.72 3.19
C VAL A 87 9.48 -6.21 3.03
N ASP A 88 10.71 -5.65 3.00
CA ASP A 88 10.94 -4.22 2.80
C ASP A 88 10.33 -3.73 1.47
N ALA A 89 10.51 -4.50 0.40
CA ALA A 89 9.96 -4.17 -0.92
C ALA A 89 8.43 -4.22 -0.90
N VAL A 90 7.82 -5.28 -0.31
CA VAL A 90 6.36 -5.40 -0.25
C VAL A 90 5.74 -4.32 0.65
N VAL A 91 6.35 -3.99 1.79
CA VAL A 91 5.91 -2.86 2.64
C VAL A 91 5.91 -1.56 1.83
N PHE A 92 6.98 -1.30 1.08
CA PHE A 92 7.08 -0.11 0.26
C PHE A 92 5.99 -0.08 -0.83
N THR A 93 5.82 -1.17 -1.60
CA THR A 93 4.82 -1.22 -2.67
C THR A 93 3.40 -1.12 -2.12
N THR A 94 3.09 -1.77 -0.99
CA THR A 94 1.77 -1.67 -0.35
C THR A 94 1.44 -0.21 0.03
N ILE A 95 2.41 0.56 0.55
CA ILE A 95 2.18 1.99 0.84
C ILE A 95 1.90 2.77 -0.45
N VAL A 96 2.67 2.53 -1.51
CA VAL A 96 2.45 3.20 -2.80
C VAL A 96 1.08 2.87 -3.36
N ASP A 97 0.67 1.60 -3.31
CA ASP A 97 -0.64 1.15 -3.78
C ASP A 97 -1.79 1.77 -2.97
N GLU A 98 -1.64 1.90 -1.65
CA GLU A 98 -2.64 2.57 -0.81
C GLU A 98 -2.75 4.07 -1.14
N LEU A 99 -1.62 4.74 -1.41
CA LEU A 99 -1.60 6.15 -1.83
C LEU A 99 -2.24 6.35 -3.21
N ASP A 100 -2.04 5.41 -4.14
CA ASP A 100 -2.64 5.44 -5.48
C ASP A 100 -4.14 5.08 -5.44
N ALA A 101 -4.53 4.16 -4.57
CA ALA A 101 -5.92 3.71 -4.45
C ALA A 101 -6.87 4.81 -3.91
N ASP A 102 -6.42 5.58 -2.92
CA ASP A 102 -7.19 6.72 -2.38
C ASP A 102 -6.25 7.88 -2.02
N ALA A 103 -6.37 8.96 -2.79
CA ALA A 103 -5.63 10.20 -2.53
C ALA A 103 -5.80 10.73 -1.09
N HIS A 104 -6.88 10.36 -0.40
CA HIS A 104 -7.08 10.72 1.02
C HIS A 104 -6.01 10.09 1.92
N ASN A 105 -5.35 9.03 1.50
CA ASN A 105 -4.26 8.40 2.25
C ASN A 105 -3.00 9.29 2.34
N MET A 106 -2.90 10.34 1.52
CA MET A 106 -1.91 11.41 1.72
C MET A 106 -1.94 12.05 3.12
N ARG A 107 -3.07 11.90 3.85
CA ARG A 107 -3.20 12.36 5.24
C ARG A 107 -2.20 11.69 6.19
N HIS A 108 -1.75 10.50 5.87
CA HIS A 108 -0.76 9.78 6.69
C HIS A 108 0.67 10.29 6.50
N LEU A 109 0.93 11.02 5.40
CA LEU A 109 2.18 11.74 5.19
C LEU A 109 2.09 13.17 5.72
N TYR A 110 0.91 13.79 5.57
CA TYR A 110 0.63 15.19 5.95
C TYR A 110 -0.70 15.26 6.70
N PRO A 111 -0.71 14.92 8.01
CA PRO A 111 -1.94 14.89 8.80
C PRO A 111 -2.66 16.24 8.83
N TYR A 112 -4.00 16.23 8.81
CA TYR A 112 -4.81 17.44 8.80
C TYR A 112 -4.45 18.41 9.94
N GLN A 113 -4.31 17.89 11.16
CA GLN A 113 -3.96 18.71 12.31
C GLN A 113 -2.56 19.34 12.18
N TYR A 114 -1.63 18.63 11.58
CA TYR A 114 -0.32 19.19 11.25
C TYR A 114 -0.44 20.33 10.23
N LEU A 115 -1.20 20.16 9.15
CA LEU A 115 -1.41 21.20 8.15
C LEU A 115 -2.13 22.44 8.73
N VAL A 116 -3.08 22.25 9.66
CA VAL A 116 -3.71 23.33 10.40
C VAL A 116 -2.68 24.08 11.28
N SER A 117 -1.86 23.34 12.02
CA SER A 117 -0.82 23.95 12.89
C SER A 117 0.23 24.73 12.11
N GLN A 118 0.47 24.36 10.85
CA GLN A 118 1.36 25.07 9.93
C GLN A 118 0.68 26.22 9.17
N GLY A 119 -0.60 26.52 9.47
CA GLY A 119 -1.36 27.56 8.77
C GLY A 119 -1.67 27.25 7.30
N VAL A 120 -1.51 26.00 6.88
CA VAL A 120 -1.80 25.57 5.49
C VAL A 120 -3.27 25.34 5.25
N LEU A 121 -4.01 24.88 6.26
CA LEU A 121 -5.44 24.63 6.19
C LEU A 121 -6.20 25.36 7.29
N PRO A 122 -7.44 25.82 7.03
CA PRO A 122 -8.31 26.34 8.06
C PRO A 122 -8.76 25.25 9.03
N GLU A 123 -9.05 25.64 10.26
CA GLU A 123 -9.69 24.77 11.24
C GLU A 123 -11.12 24.38 10.82
N GLY A 124 -11.59 23.23 11.32
CA GLY A 124 -13.01 22.86 11.22
C GLY A 124 -13.45 22.31 9.86
N LEU A 125 -12.54 22.00 8.95
CA LEU A 125 -12.90 21.34 7.69
C LEU A 125 -13.55 19.97 7.96
N ASP A 126 -14.70 19.74 7.34
CA ASP A 126 -15.36 18.45 7.37
C ASP A 126 -14.58 17.40 6.55
N ARG A 127 -14.98 16.14 6.68
CA ARG A 127 -14.31 15.02 5.98
C ARG A 127 -14.36 15.14 4.46
N SER A 128 -15.41 15.76 3.90
CA SER A 128 -15.54 15.93 2.46
C SER A 128 -14.55 16.97 1.94
N ALA A 129 -14.44 18.10 2.65
CA ALA A 129 -13.48 19.14 2.36
C ALA A 129 -12.03 18.63 2.47
N GLN A 130 -11.69 17.90 3.54
CA GLN A 130 -10.40 17.29 3.70
C GLN A 130 -10.07 16.32 2.54
N ARG A 131 -11.01 15.46 2.12
CA ARG A 131 -10.83 14.58 0.96
C ARG A 131 -10.60 15.36 -0.33
N SER A 132 -11.31 16.47 -0.52
CA SER A 132 -11.13 17.32 -1.70
C SER A 132 -9.74 17.94 -1.73
N PHE A 133 -9.23 18.37 -0.57
CA PHE A 133 -7.87 18.87 -0.44
C PHE A 133 -6.83 17.80 -0.79
N TYR A 134 -6.90 16.62 -0.17
CA TYR A 134 -5.92 15.56 -0.43
C TYR A 134 -5.95 15.08 -1.88
N ARG A 135 -7.11 15.07 -2.53
CA ARG A 135 -7.21 14.77 -3.96
C ARG A 135 -6.52 15.84 -4.82
N CYS A 136 -6.74 17.13 -4.52
CA CYS A 136 -6.03 18.22 -5.20
C CYS A 136 -4.51 18.08 -5.00
N PHE A 137 -4.09 17.86 -3.77
CA PHE A 137 -2.68 17.75 -3.42
C PHE A 137 -2.01 16.54 -4.10
N ALA A 138 -2.62 15.35 -4.04
CA ALA A 138 -2.11 14.17 -4.73
C ALA A 138 -1.95 14.38 -6.23
N ASN A 139 -2.92 15.04 -6.88
CA ASN A 139 -2.82 15.36 -8.31
C ASN A 139 -1.63 16.28 -8.60
N LYS A 140 -1.40 17.32 -7.78
CA LYS A 140 -0.24 18.21 -7.96
C LYS A 140 1.09 17.48 -7.74
N VAL A 141 1.15 16.61 -6.71
CA VAL A 141 2.31 15.76 -6.43
C VAL A 141 2.62 14.84 -7.61
N ASN A 142 1.63 14.12 -8.13
CA ASN A 142 1.83 13.19 -9.25
C ASN A 142 2.23 13.90 -10.55
N ASN A 143 1.76 15.12 -10.76
CA ASN A 143 2.21 15.93 -11.90
C ASN A 143 3.67 16.36 -11.77
N HIS A 144 4.16 16.60 -10.55
CA HIS A 144 5.54 17.01 -10.30
C HIS A 144 6.51 15.82 -10.31
N TYR A 145 6.18 14.74 -9.61
CA TYR A 145 7.06 13.56 -9.43
C TYR A 145 6.86 12.46 -10.49
N LYS A 146 5.95 12.64 -11.44
CA LYS A 146 5.56 11.65 -12.48
C LYS A 146 4.90 10.37 -11.95
N SER A 147 5.07 10.01 -10.68
CA SER A 147 4.39 8.89 -10.03
C SER A 147 4.42 9.04 -8.51
N THR A 148 3.46 8.44 -7.83
CA THR A 148 3.41 8.31 -6.36
C THR A 148 4.62 7.57 -5.82
N GLU A 149 5.10 6.56 -6.53
CA GLU A 149 6.31 5.83 -6.15
C GLU A 149 7.53 6.75 -6.09
N GLN A 150 7.74 7.58 -7.13
CA GLN A 150 8.86 8.53 -7.16
C GLN A 150 8.77 9.53 -6.02
N PHE A 151 7.57 10.06 -5.76
CA PHE A 151 7.32 10.96 -4.64
C PHE A 151 7.63 10.28 -3.31
N PHE A 152 7.07 9.10 -3.05
CA PHE A 152 7.29 8.41 -1.78
C PHE A 152 8.76 8.02 -1.55
N ARG A 153 9.48 7.62 -2.60
CA ARG A 153 10.94 7.45 -2.54
C ARG A 153 11.67 8.73 -2.16
N ALA A 154 11.24 9.89 -2.67
CA ALA A 154 11.82 11.18 -2.29
C ALA A 154 11.54 11.50 -0.81
N VAL A 155 10.33 11.23 -0.32
CA VAL A 155 9.96 11.38 1.11
C VAL A 155 10.85 10.52 2.00
N LEU A 156 11.00 9.23 1.69
CA LEU A 156 11.83 8.31 2.48
C LEU A 156 13.31 8.67 2.52
N ASN A 157 13.81 9.32 1.48
CA ASN A 157 15.22 9.73 1.37
C ASN A 157 15.45 11.19 1.76
N ASP A 158 14.44 11.86 2.32
CA ASP A 158 14.48 13.28 2.66
C ASP A 158 14.96 14.17 1.48
N LYS A 159 14.47 13.86 0.28
CA LYS A 159 14.78 14.55 -0.97
C LYS A 159 13.58 15.29 -1.57
N THR A 160 12.54 15.49 -0.78
CA THR A 160 11.41 16.34 -1.18
C THR A 160 11.83 17.81 -1.11
N ASP A 161 11.44 18.56 -2.13
CA ASP A 161 11.49 20.03 -2.03
C ASP A 161 10.34 20.51 -1.15
N ASN A 162 10.62 20.77 0.11
CA ASN A 162 9.63 21.21 1.10
C ASN A 162 8.94 22.52 0.66
N SER A 163 9.67 23.44 0.03
CA SER A 163 9.06 24.67 -0.50
C SER A 163 8.08 24.37 -1.65
N GLN A 164 8.38 23.42 -2.50
CA GLN A 164 7.46 23.00 -3.57
C GLN A 164 6.24 22.27 -3.01
N ILE A 165 6.41 21.41 -2.00
CA ILE A 165 5.31 20.74 -1.31
C ILE A 165 4.39 21.77 -0.65
N ALA A 166 4.96 22.73 0.09
CA ALA A 166 4.18 23.81 0.72
C ALA A 166 3.40 24.64 -0.32
N ARG A 167 4.01 24.97 -1.47
CA ARG A 167 3.31 25.67 -2.57
C ARG A 167 2.14 24.85 -3.13
N MET A 168 2.32 23.56 -3.34
CA MET A 168 1.23 22.69 -3.83
C MET A 168 0.06 22.64 -2.83
N GLN A 169 0.38 22.53 -1.54
CA GLN A 169 -0.60 22.52 -0.46
C GLN A 169 -1.34 23.87 -0.38
N ALA A 170 -0.60 24.98 -0.36
CA ALA A 170 -1.16 26.32 -0.32
C ALA A 170 -2.07 26.63 -1.53
N GLN A 171 -1.65 26.23 -2.73
CA GLN A 171 -2.48 26.36 -3.91
C GLN A 171 -3.79 25.57 -3.79
N CYS A 172 -3.75 24.34 -3.26
CA CYS A 172 -4.97 23.57 -3.06
C CYS A 172 -5.87 24.17 -2.00
N ALA A 173 -5.31 24.73 -0.92
CA ALA A 173 -6.09 25.41 0.11
C ALA A 173 -6.77 26.67 -0.44
N ASN A 174 -6.04 27.47 -1.22
CA ASN A 174 -6.59 28.67 -1.86
C ASN A 174 -7.69 28.32 -2.88
N ASP A 175 -7.39 27.37 -3.79
CA ASP A 175 -8.31 26.98 -4.87
C ASP A 175 -9.65 26.41 -4.34
N LEU A 176 -9.62 25.74 -3.18
CA LEU A 176 -10.79 25.04 -2.63
C LEU A 176 -11.54 25.81 -1.54
N PHE A 177 -10.85 26.67 -0.79
CA PHE A 177 -11.39 27.28 0.43
C PHE A 177 -11.21 28.79 0.50
N ASP A 178 -10.73 29.44 -0.56
CA ASP A 178 -10.31 30.85 -0.55
C ASP A 178 -9.36 31.19 0.62
N PHE A 179 -8.58 30.18 1.06
CA PHE A 179 -7.70 30.31 2.21
C PHE A 179 -6.31 30.75 1.75
N VAL A 180 -5.96 31.99 2.05
CA VAL A 180 -4.66 32.56 1.69
C VAL A 180 -3.62 32.08 2.70
N VAL A 181 -2.72 31.25 2.23
CA VAL A 181 -1.55 30.81 3.00
C VAL A 181 -0.44 31.82 2.79
N GLU A 182 -0.07 32.59 3.84
CA GLU A 182 1.15 33.37 3.82
C GLU A 182 2.34 32.42 3.90
N ILE A 183 2.96 32.15 2.75
CA ILE A 183 4.23 31.43 2.70
C ILE A 183 5.30 32.49 2.99
N ASP A 184 5.51 32.79 4.26
CA ASP A 184 6.74 33.44 4.64
C ASP A 184 7.89 32.55 4.16
N GLU A 185 8.98 33.15 3.64
CA GLU A 185 10.16 32.42 3.23
C GLU A 185 10.54 31.50 4.38
N ILE A 186 10.16 30.22 4.26
CA ILE A 186 10.48 29.21 5.28
C ILE A 186 11.99 29.20 5.34
N GLU A 187 12.55 29.75 6.43
CA GLU A 187 13.96 29.58 6.75
C GLU A 187 14.25 28.09 6.72
N ILE A 188 14.92 27.68 5.67
CA ILE A 188 15.45 26.31 5.54
C ILE A 188 16.48 26.17 6.64
N PHE A 189 16.07 25.62 7.76
CA PHE A 189 17.03 25.18 8.77
C PHE A 189 17.84 24.03 8.15
N ASN A 190 19.09 24.36 7.78
CA ASN A 190 20.15 23.43 7.42
C ASN A 190 20.53 22.56 8.63
#